data_08e5a139000f8657fdc0f64ffeb204d7
#
_entry.id   08e5a139000f8657fdc0f64ffeb204d7
#
_cell.length_a   1.000
_cell.length_b   1.000
_cell.length_c   1.000
_cell.angle_alpha   90.00
_cell.angle_beta   90.00
_cell.angle_gamma   90.00
#
_symmetry.space_group_name_H-M   'P 1'
#
loop_
_entity.id
_entity.type
_entity.pdbx_description
1 polymer ?
#
loop_
_entity_poly.entity_id
_entity_poly.type
_entity_poly.pdbx_seq_one_letter_code
_entity_poly.pdbx_strand_id
1 'polypeptide(L)'
;MHTLTTLRRRHPLATSLVAGALAVATLGSMQGCIALLGGAAVAGGLSLNDRRTGGTQIEDQAIELKSGGRLREAIGDKGHVNVTSYNRIVLLSGEVPTDADKAGAEKAVHDIEGVSNVVNELEVGPNSTISTRSSDTVITTRVKSALIDAKDIQATAIKIVTERQIVYLMGRVTDREAARAADVARNVGGVQKVVRVFQILTEEQLGNLTNH
;
A
#
# COMPACT_ATOMS: atom_id res chain seq x y z
N MET A 1 -72.21 37.46 26.00
CA MET A 1 -71.64 37.00 24.71
C MET A 1 -70.26 36.47 25.01
N HIS A 2 -70.14 35.14 25.12
CA HIS A 2 -68.87 34.44 25.47
C HIS A 2 -68.20 33.94 24.19
N THR A 3 -67.01 34.39 23.92
CA THR A 3 -66.17 33.86 22.87
C THR A 3 -65.16 32.88 23.47
N LEU A 4 -65.32 31.60 23.17
CA LEU A 4 -64.44 30.52 23.57
C LEU A 4 -63.20 30.47 22.63
N THR A 5 -62.03 30.75 23.18
CA THR A 5 -60.75 30.60 22.48
C THR A 5 -60.27 29.17 22.71
N THR A 6 -60.25 28.32 21.68
CA THR A 6 -59.74 26.96 21.72
C THR A 6 -58.22 26.96 21.56
N LEU A 7 -57.50 26.68 22.62
CA LEU A 7 -56.08 26.41 22.66
C LEU A 7 -55.77 25.04 22.00
N ARG A 8 -55.18 25.03 20.84
CA ARG A 8 -54.69 23.85 20.12
C ARG A 8 -53.37 23.35 20.80
N ARG A 9 -53.47 22.34 21.64
CA ARG A 9 -52.32 21.63 22.23
C ARG A 9 -51.47 21.01 21.09
N ARG A 10 -50.28 21.53 20.86
CA ARG A 10 -49.25 20.91 19.99
C ARG A 10 -48.61 19.77 20.77
N HIS A 11 -48.63 18.54 20.26
CA HIS A 11 -48.04 17.39 20.84
C HIS A 11 -46.50 17.42 20.72
N PRO A 12 -45.72 17.47 21.84
CA PRO A 12 -44.27 17.52 21.79
C PRO A 12 -43.59 16.17 21.49
N LEU A 13 -44.39 15.09 21.39
CA LEU A 13 -43.85 13.73 21.23
C LEU A 13 -43.36 13.38 19.83
N ALA A 14 -43.86 14.07 18.78
CA ALA A 14 -43.45 13.80 17.40
C ALA A 14 -42.06 14.34 17.06
N THR A 15 -41.69 15.48 17.67
CA THR A 15 -40.35 16.10 17.44
C THR A 15 -39.20 15.36 18.10
N SER A 16 -39.47 14.67 19.24
CA SER A 16 -38.45 13.88 19.95
C SER A 16 -38.10 12.58 19.23
N LEU A 17 -39.04 11.97 18.53
CA LEU A 17 -38.80 10.74 17.75
C LEU A 17 -37.99 11.00 16.46
N VAL A 18 -38.20 12.13 15.80
CA VAL A 18 -37.45 12.50 14.62
C VAL A 18 -35.99 12.87 14.94
N ALA A 19 -35.76 13.57 16.06
CA ALA A 19 -34.43 13.88 16.54
C ALA A 19 -33.64 12.63 16.97
N GLY A 20 -34.30 11.66 17.58
CA GLY A 20 -33.70 10.36 17.97
C GLY A 20 -33.33 9.51 16.76
N ALA A 21 -34.17 9.48 15.72
CA ALA A 21 -33.91 8.73 14.50
C ALA A 21 -32.72 9.33 13.68
N LEU A 22 -32.59 10.66 13.66
CA LEU A 22 -31.45 11.32 12.99
C LEU A 22 -30.11 11.07 13.72
N ALA A 23 -30.12 11.06 15.05
CA ALA A 23 -28.92 10.81 15.86
C ALA A 23 -28.41 9.34 15.73
N VAL A 24 -29.32 8.38 15.60
CA VAL A 24 -28.95 6.97 15.38
C VAL A 24 -28.42 6.75 13.96
N ALA A 25 -28.91 7.47 12.95
CA ALA A 25 -28.43 7.39 11.58
C ALA A 25 -27.01 7.96 11.41
N THR A 26 -26.63 8.98 12.18
CA THR A 26 -25.28 9.58 12.12
C THR A 26 -24.24 8.75 12.88
N LEU A 27 -24.60 8.01 13.92
CA LEU A 27 -23.69 7.09 14.62
C LEU A 27 -23.41 5.80 13.82
N GLY A 28 -24.34 5.37 12.97
CA GLY A 28 -24.15 4.21 12.08
C GLY A 28 -23.16 4.44 10.95
N SER A 29 -22.95 5.69 10.51
CA SER A 29 -22.04 6.01 9.41
C SER A 29 -20.55 6.05 9.79
N MET A 30 -20.20 6.12 11.08
CA MET A 30 -18.80 6.06 11.53
C MET A 30 -18.25 4.62 11.71
N GLN A 31 -19.12 3.62 11.80
CA GLN A 31 -18.68 2.22 11.93
C GLN A 31 -18.22 1.61 10.60
N GLY A 32 -18.56 2.20 9.46
CA GLY A 32 -18.13 1.76 8.14
C GLY A 32 -16.62 1.90 7.88
N CYS A 33 -15.95 2.88 8.49
CA CYS A 33 -14.52 3.10 8.28
C CYS A 33 -13.63 2.10 9.04
N ILE A 34 -14.07 1.56 10.17
CA ILE A 34 -13.29 0.57 10.95
C ILE A 34 -13.44 -0.83 10.35
N ALA A 35 -14.61 -1.16 9.81
CA ALA A 35 -14.83 -2.44 9.12
C ALA A 35 -14.06 -2.52 7.78
N LEU A 36 -13.85 -1.38 7.11
CA LEU A 36 -13.00 -1.28 5.90
C LEU A 36 -11.50 -1.44 6.22
N LEU A 37 -11.04 -1.04 7.41
CA LEU A 37 -9.63 -1.18 7.80
C LEU A 37 -9.28 -2.56 8.39
N GLY A 38 -10.26 -3.30 8.94
CA GLY A 38 -9.99 -4.59 9.59
C GLY A 38 -10.50 -5.82 8.83
N GLY A 39 -11.60 -5.72 8.10
CA GLY A 39 -12.25 -6.87 7.47
C GLY A 39 -12.17 -6.89 5.94
N ALA A 40 -12.28 -5.74 5.29
CA ALA A 40 -12.18 -5.65 3.84
C ALA A 40 -10.74 -5.66 3.33
N ALA A 41 -9.75 -5.31 4.19
CA ALA A 41 -8.33 -5.39 3.83
C ALA A 41 -7.88 -6.85 3.59
N VAL A 42 -8.47 -7.82 4.29
CA VAL A 42 -8.14 -9.24 4.09
C VAL A 42 -8.89 -9.82 2.88
N ALA A 43 -10.12 -9.39 2.60
CA ALA A 43 -10.92 -9.92 1.49
C ALA A 43 -10.68 -9.20 0.15
N GLY A 44 -10.24 -7.91 0.18
CA GLY A 44 -9.95 -7.12 -1.03
C GLY A 44 -8.49 -7.13 -1.47
N GLY A 45 -7.60 -7.73 -0.68
CA GLY A 45 -6.15 -7.74 -0.96
C GLY A 45 -5.67 -8.90 -1.83
N LEU A 46 -6.49 -9.93 -1.99
CA LEU A 46 -6.13 -11.08 -2.84
C LEU A 46 -6.57 -10.80 -4.28
N SER A 47 -5.70 -10.18 -5.07
CA SER A 47 -5.95 -9.97 -6.49
C SER A 47 -5.89 -11.29 -7.24
N LEU A 48 -6.98 -11.68 -7.89
CA LEU A 48 -7.05 -12.88 -8.73
C LEU A 48 -6.07 -12.83 -9.92
N ASN A 49 -5.56 -11.66 -10.26
CA ASN A 49 -4.57 -11.44 -11.31
C ASN A 49 -3.13 -11.27 -10.79
N ASP A 50 -2.90 -11.44 -9.49
CA ASP A 50 -1.57 -11.45 -8.91
C ASP A 50 -0.91 -12.81 -9.18
N ARG A 51 0.35 -12.81 -9.61
CA ARG A 51 1.12 -14.03 -9.90
C ARG A 51 1.64 -14.74 -8.64
N ARG A 52 1.34 -14.21 -7.45
CA ARG A 52 1.59 -14.88 -6.18
C ARG A 52 0.40 -15.75 -5.80
N THR A 53 0.66 -16.82 -5.05
CA THR A 53 -0.43 -17.58 -4.42
C THR A 53 -1.07 -16.76 -3.29
N GLY A 54 -2.32 -17.05 -2.93
CA GLY A 54 -2.99 -16.41 -1.80
C GLY A 54 -2.21 -16.58 -0.49
N GLY A 55 -1.60 -17.75 -0.26
CA GLY A 55 -0.74 -17.99 0.89
C GLY A 55 0.48 -17.05 0.92
N THR A 56 1.16 -16.88 -0.21
CA THR A 56 2.29 -15.97 -0.32
C THR A 56 1.90 -14.52 -0.10
N GLN A 57 0.72 -14.09 -0.54
CA GLN A 57 0.23 -12.73 -0.29
C GLN A 57 0.00 -12.48 1.21
N ILE A 58 -0.57 -13.46 1.93
CA ILE A 58 -0.74 -13.40 3.39
C ILE A 58 0.62 -13.39 4.09
N GLU A 59 1.57 -14.21 3.64
CA GLU A 59 2.93 -14.26 4.18
C GLU A 59 3.66 -12.93 3.99
N ASP A 60 3.57 -12.31 2.81
CA ASP A 60 4.12 -10.98 2.55
C ASP A 60 3.54 -9.91 3.50
N GLN A 61 2.23 -9.93 3.75
CA GLN A 61 1.60 -9.03 4.73
C GLN A 61 2.10 -9.28 6.16
N ALA A 62 2.29 -10.54 6.55
CA ALA A 62 2.82 -10.89 7.85
C ALA A 62 4.28 -10.41 8.01
N ILE A 63 5.09 -10.51 6.96
CA ILE A 63 6.47 -9.99 6.92
C ILE A 63 6.45 -8.46 7.10
N GLU A 64 5.63 -7.72 6.35
CA GLU A 64 5.52 -6.26 6.47
C GLU A 64 5.12 -5.84 7.90
N LEU A 65 4.16 -6.55 8.51
CA LEU A 65 3.71 -6.28 9.87
C LEU A 65 4.80 -6.54 10.92
N LYS A 66 5.48 -7.70 10.83
CA LYS A 66 6.59 -8.06 11.74
C LYS A 66 7.76 -7.09 11.60
N SER A 67 8.04 -6.64 10.37
CA SER A 67 9.12 -5.69 10.08
C SER A 67 8.98 -4.39 10.84
N GLY A 68 7.77 -3.85 10.99
CA GLY A 68 7.53 -2.63 11.75
C GLY A 68 7.99 -2.71 13.21
N GLY A 69 7.77 -3.85 13.88
CA GLY A 69 8.25 -4.11 15.24
C GLY A 69 9.77 -4.23 15.29
N ARG A 70 10.35 -5.04 14.41
CA ARG A 70 11.80 -5.28 14.35
C ARG A 70 12.60 -4.01 14.04
N LEU A 71 12.11 -3.19 13.11
CA LEU A 71 12.74 -1.91 12.78
C LEU A 71 12.72 -0.94 13.96
N ARG A 72 11.59 -0.86 14.69
CA ARG A 72 11.50 -0.01 15.88
C ARG A 72 12.46 -0.46 16.98
N GLU A 73 12.66 -1.76 17.17
CA GLU A 73 13.64 -2.31 18.09
C GLU A 73 15.09 -2.01 17.65
N ALA A 74 15.38 -2.10 16.34
CA ALA A 74 16.74 -1.98 15.82
C ALA A 74 17.23 -0.54 15.68
N ILE A 75 16.37 0.37 15.17
CA ILE A 75 16.76 1.74 14.82
C ILE A 75 15.90 2.81 15.52
N GLY A 76 14.86 2.42 16.29
CA GLY A 76 13.93 3.36 16.93
C GLY A 76 13.10 4.17 15.92
N ASP A 77 12.71 5.39 16.34
CA ASP A 77 11.92 6.30 15.49
C ASP A 77 12.79 7.35 14.75
N LYS A 78 14.07 7.04 14.54
CA LYS A 78 15.04 8.00 13.98
C LYS A 78 14.90 8.25 12.50
N GLY A 79 14.36 7.27 11.75
CA GLY A 79 14.25 7.31 10.30
C GLY A 79 12.81 7.25 9.81
N HIS A 80 12.65 7.38 8.51
CA HIS A 80 11.42 7.08 7.79
C HIS A 80 11.65 5.87 6.92
N VAL A 81 11.28 4.68 7.40
CA VAL A 81 11.49 3.42 6.70
C VAL A 81 10.16 2.83 6.26
N ASN A 82 10.00 2.68 4.95
CA ASN A 82 8.92 1.93 4.33
C ASN A 82 9.38 0.51 4.03
N VAL A 83 8.54 -0.46 4.38
CA VAL A 83 8.76 -1.88 4.10
C VAL A 83 7.71 -2.35 3.11
N THR A 84 8.16 -2.96 2.04
CA THR A 84 7.28 -3.57 1.05
C THR A 84 7.75 -4.98 0.76
N SER A 85 6.90 -5.98 1.00
CA SER A 85 7.18 -7.38 0.66
C SER A 85 6.44 -7.78 -0.63
N TYR A 86 7.11 -8.52 -1.49
CA TYR A 86 6.54 -9.16 -2.65
C TYR A 86 7.24 -10.49 -2.90
N ASN A 87 6.51 -11.57 -2.79
CA ASN A 87 7.01 -12.93 -2.93
C ASN A 87 8.24 -13.21 -2.04
N ARG A 88 8.16 -12.77 -0.76
CA ARG A 88 9.20 -12.88 0.28
C ARG A 88 10.49 -12.08 0.02
N ILE A 89 10.52 -11.29 -1.05
CA ILE A 89 11.57 -10.30 -1.28
C ILE A 89 11.09 -9.00 -0.64
N VAL A 90 11.89 -8.47 0.27
CA VAL A 90 11.56 -7.23 0.99
C VAL A 90 12.36 -6.07 0.44
N LEU A 91 11.67 -5.01 0.05
CA LEU A 91 12.24 -3.71 -0.25
C LEU A 91 12.18 -2.83 1.00
N LEU A 92 13.32 -2.30 1.42
CA LEU A 92 13.43 -1.20 2.36
C LEU A 92 13.68 0.09 1.59
N SER A 93 12.79 1.06 1.72
CA SER A 93 12.91 2.38 1.09
C SER A 93 12.64 3.49 2.10
N GLY A 94 13.10 4.70 1.81
CA GLY A 94 13.01 5.84 2.71
C GLY A 94 14.37 6.31 3.22
N GLU A 95 14.42 6.90 4.41
CA GLU A 95 15.61 7.54 4.94
C GLU A 95 15.96 7.10 6.36
N VAL A 96 17.25 7.00 6.64
CA VAL A 96 17.81 6.75 7.98
C VAL A 96 18.97 7.71 8.25
N PRO A 97 19.25 8.05 9.54
CA PRO A 97 20.27 9.03 9.86
C PRO A 97 21.71 8.60 9.55
N THR A 98 22.01 7.29 9.65
CA THR A 98 23.39 6.78 9.55
C THR A 98 23.46 5.46 8.76
N ASP A 99 24.66 5.14 8.24
CA ASP A 99 24.94 3.84 7.64
C ASP A 99 24.75 2.67 8.62
N ALA A 100 25.00 2.91 9.91
CA ALA A 100 24.78 1.91 10.95
C ALA A 100 23.27 1.59 11.10
N ASP A 101 22.41 2.62 11.05
CA ASP A 101 20.95 2.44 11.07
C ASP A 101 20.48 1.72 9.79
N LYS A 102 21.07 2.04 8.63
CA LYS A 102 20.78 1.35 7.36
C LYS A 102 21.11 -0.15 7.44
N ALA A 103 22.30 -0.50 7.92
CA ALA A 103 22.71 -1.89 8.10
C ALA A 103 21.89 -2.60 9.20
N GLY A 104 21.56 -1.89 10.28
CA GLY A 104 20.71 -2.40 11.36
C GLY A 104 19.29 -2.73 10.88
N ALA A 105 18.71 -1.86 10.06
CA ALA A 105 17.40 -2.08 9.46
C ALA A 105 17.38 -3.31 8.54
N GLU A 106 18.41 -3.47 7.69
CA GLU A 106 18.55 -4.63 6.81
C GLU A 106 18.61 -5.92 7.60
N LYS A 107 19.50 -5.97 8.60
CA LYS A 107 19.67 -7.17 9.45
C LYS A 107 18.37 -7.51 10.18
N ALA A 108 17.71 -6.53 10.77
CA ALA A 108 16.47 -6.73 11.53
C ALA A 108 15.35 -7.34 10.70
N VAL A 109 15.27 -6.98 9.41
CA VAL A 109 14.27 -7.50 8.48
C VAL A 109 14.70 -8.84 7.89
N HIS A 110 15.98 -9.02 7.58
CA HIS A 110 16.52 -10.28 7.07
C HIS A 110 16.29 -11.45 8.04
N ASP A 111 16.37 -11.20 9.35
CA ASP A 111 16.19 -12.21 10.40
C ASP A 111 14.70 -12.59 10.62
N ILE A 112 13.76 -12.03 9.88
CA ILE A 112 12.33 -12.39 9.95
C ILE A 112 12.09 -13.69 9.18
N GLU A 113 11.42 -14.64 9.84
CA GLU A 113 11.02 -15.90 9.22
C GLU A 113 10.16 -15.66 7.98
N GLY A 114 10.49 -16.34 6.88
CA GLY A 114 9.81 -16.22 5.60
C GLY A 114 10.45 -15.21 4.65
N VAL A 115 11.35 -14.33 5.09
CA VAL A 115 12.10 -13.43 4.21
C VAL A 115 13.14 -14.22 3.42
N SER A 116 13.11 -14.12 2.10
CA SER A 116 14.07 -14.77 1.21
C SER A 116 15.23 -13.86 0.80
N ASN A 117 14.96 -12.57 0.69
CA ASN A 117 15.96 -11.56 0.34
C ASN A 117 15.52 -10.17 0.80
N VAL A 118 16.48 -9.29 1.10
CA VAL A 118 16.25 -7.88 1.42
C VAL A 118 16.99 -7.01 0.39
N VAL A 119 16.24 -6.12 -0.24
CA VAL A 119 16.77 -5.07 -1.11
C VAL A 119 16.76 -3.77 -0.32
N ASN A 120 17.93 -3.34 0.14
CA ASN A 120 18.07 -2.17 1.00
C ASN A 120 18.40 -0.93 0.18
N GLU A 121 17.37 -0.18 -0.18
CA GLU A 121 17.45 1.09 -0.91
C GLU A 121 17.21 2.30 0.01
N LEU A 122 17.47 2.15 1.33
CA LEU A 122 17.43 3.25 2.26
C LEU A 122 18.52 4.29 1.93
N GLU A 123 18.15 5.56 1.96
CA GLU A 123 19.10 6.66 1.84
C GLU A 123 19.56 7.13 3.22
N VAL A 124 20.84 7.47 3.35
CA VAL A 124 21.37 8.09 4.56
C VAL A 124 21.20 9.59 4.46
N GLY A 125 20.33 10.15 5.29
CA GLY A 125 20.01 11.58 5.26
C GLY A 125 18.78 11.95 6.07
N PRO A 126 18.35 13.22 5.98
CA PRO A 126 17.16 13.68 6.66
C PRO A 126 15.89 13.08 6.06
N ASN A 127 14.89 12.86 6.90
CA ASN A 127 13.59 12.35 6.46
C ASN A 127 12.95 13.25 5.40
N SER A 128 12.32 12.64 4.42
CA SER A 128 11.55 13.31 3.37
C SER A 128 10.40 14.13 3.95
N THR A 129 10.09 15.27 3.30
CA THR A 129 8.99 16.14 3.70
C THR A 129 7.63 15.56 3.29
N ILE A 130 6.56 16.03 3.92
CA ILE A 130 5.18 15.68 3.52
C ILE A 130 4.92 16.05 2.06
N SER A 131 5.46 17.18 1.60
CA SER A 131 5.34 17.60 0.19
C SER A 131 5.99 16.61 -0.77
N THR A 132 7.19 16.11 -0.44
CA THR A 132 7.90 15.09 -1.23
C THR A 132 7.05 13.81 -1.33
N ARG A 133 6.55 13.31 -0.21
CA ARG A 133 5.72 12.09 -0.16
C ARG A 133 4.40 12.24 -0.94
N SER A 134 3.80 13.43 -0.90
CA SER A 134 2.60 13.73 -1.71
C SER A 134 2.92 13.69 -3.21
N SER A 135 4.07 14.22 -3.61
CA SER A 135 4.55 14.15 -4.99
C SER A 135 4.80 12.71 -5.42
N ASP A 136 5.39 11.88 -4.57
CA ASP A 136 5.64 10.46 -4.82
C ASP A 136 4.34 9.68 -5.03
N THR A 137 3.29 9.99 -4.27
CA THR A 137 1.96 9.41 -4.46
C THR A 137 1.38 9.74 -5.85
N VAL A 138 1.56 10.97 -6.33
CA VAL A 138 1.15 11.38 -7.68
C VAL A 138 1.95 10.65 -8.75
N ILE A 139 3.26 10.50 -8.57
CA ILE A 139 4.13 9.74 -9.47
C ILE A 139 3.72 8.28 -9.53
N THR A 140 3.50 7.64 -8.37
CA THR A 140 3.01 6.25 -8.29
C THR A 140 1.73 6.06 -9.10
N THR A 141 0.77 6.98 -8.96
CA THR A 141 -0.50 6.92 -9.70
C THR A 141 -0.28 7.05 -11.21
N ARG A 142 0.58 7.97 -11.65
CA ARG A 142 0.90 8.15 -13.07
C ARG A 142 1.61 6.93 -13.66
N VAL A 143 2.58 6.37 -12.93
CA VAL A 143 3.28 5.14 -13.35
C VAL A 143 2.30 3.99 -13.47
N LYS A 144 1.40 3.83 -12.47
CA LYS A 144 0.37 2.78 -12.51
C LYS A 144 -0.54 2.92 -13.72
N SER A 145 -1.01 4.13 -14.02
CA SER A 145 -1.83 4.38 -15.21
C SER A 145 -1.07 4.07 -16.50
N ALA A 146 0.18 4.52 -16.61
CA ALA A 146 1.00 4.25 -17.79
C ALA A 146 1.27 2.75 -18.01
N LEU A 147 1.47 1.98 -16.93
CA LEU A 147 1.62 0.53 -17.01
C LEU A 147 0.31 -0.17 -17.43
N ILE A 148 -0.86 0.33 -16.98
CA ILE A 148 -2.17 -0.18 -17.40
C ILE A 148 -2.42 0.09 -18.89
N ASP A 149 -2.02 1.25 -19.37
CA ASP A 149 -2.16 1.64 -20.78
C ASP A 149 -1.23 0.84 -21.71
N ALA A 150 -0.13 0.31 -21.18
CA ALA A 150 0.81 -0.55 -21.89
C ALA A 150 0.26 -1.98 -21.96
N LYS A 151 -0.51 -2.27 -23.02
CA LYS A 151 -1.25 -3.53 -23.21
C LYS A 151 -0.38 -4.77 -23.37
N ASP A 152 0.92 -4.61 -23.52
CA ASP A 152 1.91 -5.67 -23.72
C ASP A 152 2.52 -6.20 -22.42
N ILE A 153 2.07 -5.70 -21.26
CA ILE A 153 2.47 -6.14 -19.92
C ILE A 153 1.25 -6.31 -19.02
N GLN A 154 1.35 -7.24 -18.06
CA GLN A 154 0.32 -7.40 -17.03
C GLN A 154 0.58 -6.44 -15.86
N ALA A 155 0.00 -5.24 -15.90
CA ALA A 155 0.21 -4.19 -14.89
C ALA A 155 -0.15 -4.64 -13.46
N THR A 156 -1.12 -5.55 -13.29
CA THR A 156 -1.55 -6.10 -12.00
C THR A 156 -0.53 -7.03 -11.35
N ALA A 157 0.43 -7.55 -12.11
CA ALA A 157 1.52 -8.38 -11.60
C ALA A 157 2.71 -7.53 -11.09
N ILE A 158 2.61 -6.19 -11.19
CA ILE A 158 3.68 -5.27 -10.81
C ILE A 158 3.24 -4.39 -9.64
N LYS A 159 3.94 -4.51 -8.51
CA LYS A 159 3.81 -3.62 -7.35
C LYS A 159 4.76 -2.44 -7.55
N ILE A 160 4.24 -1.22 -7.37
CA ILE A 160 4.96 0.02 -7.58
C ILE A 160 5.14 0.71 -6.24
N VAL A 161 6.36 1.07 -5.91
CA VAL A 161 6.71 1.92 -4.76
C VAL A 161 7.46 3.12 -5.29
N THR A 162 7.13 4.31 -4.81
CA THR A 162 7.86 5.54 -5.14
C THR A 162 8.36 6.20 -3.88
N GLU A 163 9.64 6.49 -3.83
CA GLU A 163 10.28 7.23 -2.74
C GLU A 163 11.28 8.22 -3.34
N ARG A 164 11.15 9.52 -3.00
CA ARG A 164 12.02 10.60 -3.50
C ARG A 164 12.18 10.59 -5.02
N GLN A 165 11.06 10.40 -5.75
CA GLN A 165 11.02 10.33 -7.22
C GLN A 165 11.76 9.12 -7.83
N ILE A 166 12.23 8.18 -6.99
CA ILE A 166 12.75 6.88 -7.40
C ILE A 166 11.58 5.90 -7.40
N VAL A 167 11.36 5.25 -8.54
CA VAL A 167 10.30 4.24 -8.71
C VAL A 167 10.91 2.85 -8.61
N TYR A 168 10.43 2.08 -7.67
CA TYR A 168 10.78 0.68 -7.47
C TYR A 168 9.67 -0.19 -8.05
N LEU A 169 10.02 -1.09 -8.95
CA LEU A 169 9.09 -2.03 -9.57
C LEU A 169 9.38 -3.43 -9.05
N MET A 170 8.41 -4.01 -8.34
CA MET A 170 8.48 -5.37 -7.81
C MET A 170 7.46 -6.25 -8.54
N GLY A 171 7.74 -7.52 -8.68
CA GLY A 171 6.83 -8.42 -9.37
C GLY A 171 7.50 -9.72 -9.81
N ARG A 172 6.68 -10.70 -10.20
CA ARG A 172 7.11 -11.92 -10.89
C ARG A 172 6.82 -11.75 -12.37
N VAL A 173 7.84 -11.47 -13.15
CA VAL A 173 7.71 -11.05 -14.57
C VAL A 173 8.77 -11.71 -15.44
N THR A 174 8.53 -11.78 -16.76
CA THR A 174 9.57 -12.19 -17.71
C THR A 174 10.56 -11.06 -17.94
N ASP A 175 11.74 -11.37 -18.50
CA ASP A 175 12.74 -10.34 -18.88
C ASP A 175 12.14 -9.28 -19.80
N ARG A 176 11.30 -9.70 -20.76
CA ARG A 176 10.61 -8.82 -21.69
C ARG A 176 9.69 -7.85 -20.95
N GLU A 177 8.86 -8.35 -20.02
CA GLU A 177 7.95 -7.53 -19.21
C GLU A 177 8.74 -6.59 -18.29
N ALA A 178 9.82 -7.08 -17.67
CA ALA A 178 10.69 -6.28 -16.80
C ALA A 178 11.32 -5.09 -17.54
N ALA A 179 11.86 -5.33 -18.74
CA ALA A 179 12.42 -4.29 -19.58
C ALA A 179 11.36 -3.27 -19.99
N ARG A 180 10.22 -3.75 -20.47
CA ARG A 180 9.11 -2.91 -20.91
C ARG A 180 8.53 -2.05 -19.79
N ALA A 181 8.29 -2.64 -18.61
CA ALA A 181 7.78 -1.92 -17.46
C ALA A 181 8.72 -0.81 -16.99
N ALA A 182 10.04 -1.10 -17.00
CA ALA A 182 11.03 -0.10 -16.66
C ALA A 182 11.08 1.05 -17.68
N ASP A 183 10.92 0.76 -18.97
CA ASP A 183 10.89 1.78 -20.01
C ASP A 183 9.63 2.66 -19.90
N VAL A 184 8.47 2.05 -19.68
CA VAL A 184 7.22 2.80 -19.44
C VAL A 184 7.38 3.73 -18.23
N ALA A 185 7.89 3.21 -17.11
CA ALA A 185 8.02 3.97 -15.88
C ALA A 185 9.02 5.14 -16.02
N ARG A 186 10.13 4.96 -16.73
CA ARG A 186 11.15 6.03 -16.95
C ARG A 186 10.59 7.22 -17.72
N ASN A 187 9.60 7.01 -18.60
CA ASN A 187 9.02 8.07 -19.42
C ASN A 187 7.91 8.85 -18.70
N VAL A 188 7.57 8.48 -17.46
CA VAL A 188 6.57 9.21 -16.67
C VAL A 188 7.17 10.47 -16.06
N GLY A 189 6.48 11.60 -16.26
CA GLY A 189 6.92 12.89 -15.73
C GLY A 189 7.03 12.89 -14.20
N GLY A 190 8.19 13.28 -13.68
CA GLY A 190 8.52 13.30 -12.25
C GLY A 190 9.37 12.11 -11.79
N VAL A 191 9.53 11.07 -12.59
CA VAL A 191 10.41 9.93 -12.28
C VAL A 191 11.85 10.31 -12.58
N GLN A 192 12.74 10.20 -11.58
CA GLN A 192 14.17 10.43 -11.73
C GLN A 192 14.95 9.14 -11.98
N LYS A 193 14.55 8.06 -11.32
CA LYS A 193 15.23 6.75 -11.40
C LYS A 193 14.20 5.63 -11.33
N VAL A 194 14.46 4.53 -12.03
CA VAL A 194 13.69 3.29 -11.91
C VAL A 194 14.61 2.18 -11.44
N VAL A 195 14.23 1.53 -10.36
CA VAL A 195 14.91 0.35 -9.78
C VAL A 195 14.04 -0.88 -10.02
N ARG A 196 14.62 -1.91 -10.60
CA ARG A 196 13.94 -3.18 -10.86
C ARG A 196 14.22 -4.15 -9.72
N VAL A 197 13.19 -4.50 -8.96
CA VAL A 197 13.22 -5.47 -7.87
C VAL A 197 12.33 -6.66 -8.27
N PHE A 198 12.55 -7.15 -9.47
CA PHE A 198 11.77 -8.23 -10.06
C PHE A 198 12.35 -9.61 -9.76
N GLN A 199 11.46 -10.59 -9.59
CA GLN A 199 11.78 -11.99 -9.75
C GLN A 199 11.52 -12.37 -11.22
N ILE A 200 12.59 -12.69 -11.93
CA ILE A 200 12.49 -13.04 -13.35
C ILE A 200 12.02 -14.48 -13.51
N LEU A 201 11.01 -14.66 -14.36
CA LEU A 201 10.44 -15.94 -14.75
C LEU A 201 10.79 -16.25 -16.20
N THR A 202 10.96 -17.54 -16.51
CA THR A 202 10.92 -17.99 -17.92
C THR A 202 9.50 -17.93 -18.46
N GLU A 203 9.35 -17.89 -19.80
CA GLU A 203 8.01 -17.95 -20.43
C GLU A 203 7.27 -19.26 -20.09
N GLU A 204 8.00 -20.36 -19.91
CA GLU A 204 7.44 -21.64 -19.47
C GLU A 204 6.90 -21.54 -18.02
N GLN A 205 7.67 -20.95 -17.10
CA GLN A 205 7.22 -20.73 -15.73
C GLN A 205 5.99 -19.82 -15.67
N LEU A 206 5.95 -18.79 -16.52
CA LEU A 206 4.80 -17.90 -16.62
C LEU A 206 3.57 -18.67 -17.12
N GLY A 207 3.71 -19.49 -18.16
CA GLY A 207 2.62 -20.33 -18.68
C GLY A 207 2.03 -21.27 -17.62
N ASN A 208 2.87 -21.85 -16.78
CA ASN A 208 2.43 -22.73 -15.69
C ASN A 208 1.67 -21.99 -14.58
N LEU A 209 1.95 -20.69 -14.35
CA LEU A 209 1.22 -19.88 -13.37
C LEU A 209 -0.17 -19.44 -13.87
N THR A 210 -0.35 -19.30 -15.18
CA THR A 210 -1.61 -18.81 -15.78
C THR A 210 -2.60 -19.93 -16.08
N ASN A 211 -2.17 -21.19 -16.02
CA ASN A 211 -2.99 -22.38 -16.34
C ASN A 211 -3.61 -23.05 -15.09
N HIS A 212 -3.51 -22.43 -13.92
CA HIS A 212 -4.11 -22.83 -12.64
C HIS A 212 -5.04 -21.74 -12.12
#